data_a1eaa220f9c136ba9de97b7307300452
#
_entry.id   a1eaa220f9c136ba9de97b7307300452
#
_cell.length_a   1.000
_cell.length_b   1.000
_cell.length_c   1.000
_cell.angle_alpha   90.00
_cell.angle_beta   90.00
_cell.angle_gamma   90.00
#
_symmetry.space_group_name_H-M   'P 1'
#
loop_
_entity.id
_entity.type
_entity.pdbx_description
1 polymer ?
#
loop_
_entity_poly.entity_id
_entity_poly.type
_entity_poly.pdbx_seq_one_letter_code
_entity_poly.pdbx_strand_id
1 'polypeptide(L)'
;MNKKMIAALAMVSVFSTYASAAALRVAADAVPHSEILNHIKQTDKKLDLKVIELNGNLNANELLARGDVDANYFQHVPYLRDQEKALGEKFSVVATVHIEPLGIYSHKVKSLKDLPDGAQVAVPNNVTNLSRALYLLQANGLIKLKSSSANTLVTSADITDNPHHLKIIEVEAPQLPRALDDAQLAIINGNYALQAGLVPSKDALALEQAKDNPYANVLVTTPKLAHDPRILELAKDLESKQTAEFINQHYKGSVIPVNQ
;
A
#
# COMPACT_ATOMS: atom_id res chain seq x y z
N MET A 1 23.78 -11.54 82.44
CA MET A 1 22.88 -12.18 81.46
C MET A 1 22.71 -11.22 80.29
N ASN A 2 23.48 -11.40 79.19
CA ASN A 2 23.49 -10.52 78.02
C ASN A 2 22.57 -11.11 76.98
N LYS A 3 21.48 -10.42 76.64
CA LYS A 3 20.61 -10.74 75.56
C LYS A 3 21.19 -10.07 74.23
N LYS A 4 21.75 -10.86 73.32
CA LYS A 4 22.11 -10.41 71.97
C LYS A 4 20.84 -10.37 71.14
N MET A 5 20.44 -9.16 70.70
CA MET A 5 19.44 -8.97 69.67
C MET A 5 20.10 -9.19 68.32
N ILE A 6 19.63 -10.20 67.59
CA ILE A 6 20.00 -10.42 66.19
C ILE A 6 18.95 -9.69 65.34
N ALA A 7 19.35 -8.59 64.69
CA ALA A 7 18.51 -7.92 63.64
C ALA A 7 18.66 -8.65 62.35
N ALA A 8 17.61 -9.33 61.89
CA ALA A 8 17.54 -9.92 60.55
C ALA A 8 17.16 -8.84 59.50
N LEU A 9 18.11 -8.48 58.67
CA LEU A 9 17.90 -7.56 57.54
C LEU A 9 17.24 -8.33 56.38
N ALA A 10 15.93 -8.18 56.21
CA ALA A 10 15.22 -8.76 55.06
C ALA A 10 15.54 -7.95 53.82
N MET A 11 16.36 -8.49 52.93
CA MET A 11 16.62 -7.94 51.59
C MET A 11 15.41 -8.21 50.69
N VAL A 12 14.57 -7.21 50.46
CA VAL A 12 13.47 -7.27 49.47
C VAL A 12 14.07 -7.09 48.10
N SER A 13 14.29 -8.20 47.39
CA SER A 13 14.67 -8.18 45.96
C SER A 13 13.45 -7.80 45.15
N VAL A 14 13.40 -6.54 44.68
CA VAL A 14 12.42 -6.09 43.69
C VAL A 14 12.80 -6.70 42.36
N PHE A 15 12.19 -7.82 42.01
CA PHE A 15 12.23 -8.33 40.63
C PHE A 15 11.38 -7.40 39.74
N SER A 16 12.03 -6.46 39.07
CA SER A 16 11.41 -5.74 37.97
C SER A 16 11.15 -6.76 36.83
N THR A 17 9.94 -7.27 36.77
CA THR A 17 9.48 -8.01 35.61
C THR A 17 9.39 -7.01 34.46
N TYR A 18 10.38 -7.00 33.59
CA TYR A 18 10.24 -6.38 32.27
C TYR A 18 9.17 -7.18 31.56
N ALA A 19 7.93 -6.67 31.54
CA ALA A 19 6.91 -7.16 30.65
C ALA A 19 7.44 -6.88 29.24
N SER A 20 7.89 -7.91 28.53
CA SER A 20 8.17 -7.79 27.11
C SER A 20 6.89 -7.30 26.45
N ALA A 21 6.94 -6.14 25.81
CA ALA A 21 5.81 -5.66 25.05
C ALA A 21 5.49 -6.71 23.98
N ALA A 22 4.20 -7.05 23.82
CA ALA A 22 3.80 -8.00 22.77
C ALA A 22 4.24 -7.49 21.41
N ALA A 23 4.61 -8.42 20.52
CA ALA A 23 5.02 -8.09 19.15
C ALA A 23 3.98 -7.22 18.43
N LEU A 24 4.42 -6.19 17.73
CA LEU A 24 3.57 -5.34 16.92
C LEU A 24 3.17 -6.11 15.63
N ARG A 25 1.88 -6.41 15.48
CA ARG A 25 1.33 -7.18 14.35
C ARG A 25 0.93 -6.23 13.24
N VAL A 26 1.55 -6.33 12.07
CA VAL A 26 1.26 -5.47 10.92
C VAL A 26 0.90 -6.31 9.70
N ALA A 27 -0.32 -6.12 9.18
CA ALA A 27 -0.77 -6.73 7.93
C ALA A 27 -0.24 -5.94 6.73
N ALA A 28 0.31 -6.63 5.73
CA ALA A 28 0.91 -6.01 4.57
C ALA A 28 0.83 -6.93 3.34
N ASP A 29 0.76 -6.34 2.14
CA ASP A 29 0.95 -7.09 0.91
C ASP A 29 2.41 -7.58 0.81
N ALA A 30 2.63 -8.69 0.09
CA ALA A 30 3.94 -9.31 -0.01
C ALA A 30 5.02 -8.33 -0.52
N VAL A 31 4.75 -7.66 -1.64
CA VAL A 31 5.65 -6.71 -2.31
C VAL A 31 4.89 -5.42 -2.60
N PRO A 32 5.46 -4.25 -2.36
CA PRO A 32 6.74 -3.94 -1.69
C PRO A 32 6.64 -3.90 -0.16
N HIS A 33 5.43 -3.95 0.39
CA HIS A 33 5.12 -3.57 1.77
C HIS A 33 5.78 -4.50 2.81
N SER A 34 5.62 -5.83 2.69
CA SER A 34 6.25 -6.79 3.59
C SER A 34 7.78 -6.78 3.45
N GLU A 35 8.32 -6.55 2.26
CA GLU A 35 9.77 -6.43 2.05
C GLU A 35 10.35 -5.22 2.78
N ILE A 36 9.67 -4.06 2.73
CA ILE A 36 10.06 -2.84 3.46
C ILE A 36 9.97 -3.07 4.97
N LEU A 37 8.88 -3.68 5.46
CA LEU A 37 8.74 -4.01 6.89
C LEU A 37 9.80 -5.00 7.35
N ASN A 38 10.14 -6.00 6.54
CA ASN A 38 11.19 -6.97 6.87
C ASN A 38 12.59 -6.33 6.86
N HIS A 39 12.83 -5.33 6.01
CA HIS A 39 14.05 -4.52 6.08
C HIS A 39 14.12 -3.77 7.43
N ILE A 40 13.06 -3.11 7.87
CA ILE A 40 12.99 -2.44 9.18
C ILE A 40 13.25 -3.45 10.30
N LYS A 41 12.55 -4.60 10.30
CA LYS A 41 12.75 -5.67 11.31
C LYS A 41 14.22 -6.15 11.39
N GLN A 42 14.98 -6.09 10.29
CA GLN A 42 16.40 -6.45 10.27
C GLN A 42 17.28 -5.33 10.81
N THR A 43 16.91 -4.07 10.63
CA THR A 43 17.74 -2.89 10.96
C THR A 43 17.39 -2.30 12.32
N ASP A 44 16.14 -2.25 12.73
CA ASP A 44 15.74 -1.90 14.09
C ASP A 44 15.49 -3.17 14.95
N LYS A 45 16.39 -3.42 15.91
CA LYS A 45 16.28 -4.54 16.85
C LYS A 45 15.48 -4.21 18.11
N LYS A 46 15.03 -2.98 18.28
CA LYS A 46 14.21 -2.55 19.43
C LYS A 46 12.73 -2.84 19.22
N LEU A 47 12.31 -2.84 17.94
CA LEU A 47 10.93 -3.10 17.56
C LEU A 47 10.72 -4.60 17.33
N ASP A 48 9.94 -5.25 18.20
CA ASP A 48 9.47 -6.62 17.96
C ASP A 48 8.31 -6.57 16.95
N LEU A 49 8.63 -6.72 15.65
CA LEU A 49 7.71 -6.61 14.53
C LEU A 49 7.32 -7.99 14.00
N LYS A 50 6.01 -8.26 13.97
CA LYS A 50 5.42 -9.44 13.34
C LYS A 50 4.69 -9.02 12.07
N VAL A 51 5.30 -9.24 10.92
CA VAL A 51 4.69 -9.01 9.61
C VAL A 51 3.72 -10.15 9.29
N ILE A 52 2.50 -9.80 8.89
CA ILE A 52 1.43 -10.72 8.48
C ILE A 52 1.14 -10.43 7.02
N GLU A 53 1.66 -11.28 6.14
CA GLU A 53 1.42 -11.13 4.71
C GLU A 53 -0.03 -11.46 4.36
N LEU A 54 -0.63 -10.58 3.56
CA LEU A 54 -2.00 -10.77 3.07
C LEU A 54 -2.01 -11.81 1.96
N ASN A 55 -2.84 -12.83 2.15
CA ASN A 55 -3.04 -13.91 1.19
C ASN A 55 -4.52 -14.07 0.88
N GLY A 56 -4.86 -14.32 -0.38
CA GLY A 56 -6.23 -14.57 -0.81
C GLY A 56 -7.13 -13.34 -0.63
N ASN A 57 -8.31 -13.55 -0.03
CA ASN A 57 -9.33 -12.51 0.12
C ASN A 57 -9.30 -11.83 1.50
N LEU A 58 -8.15 -11.84 2.20
CA LEU A 58 -8.05 -11.16 3.49
C LEU A 58 -8.10 -9.65 3.31
N ASN A 59 -9.05 -9.01 4.00
CA ASN A 59 -9.14 -7.55 4.06
C ASN A 59 -8.39 -7.03 5.30
N ALA A 60 -7.27 -6.35 5.09
CA ALA A 60 -6.44 -5.84 6.17
C ALA A 60 -7.15 -4.80 7.05
N ASN A 61 -8.12 -4.03 6.52
CA ASN A 61 -8.89 -3.08 7.31
C ASN A 61 -9.90 -3.80 8.22
N GLU A 62 -10.49 -4.93 7.77
CA GLU A 62 -11.30 -5.78 8.64
C GLU A 62 -10.48 -6.44 9.75
N LEU A 63 -9.27 -6.94 9.43
CA LEU A 63 -8.36 -7.49 10.44
C LEU A 63 -8.01 -6.45 11.49
N LEU A 64 -7.77 -5.20 11.07
CA LEU A 64 -7.48 -4.09 11.97
C LEU A 64 -8.70 -3.71 12.82
N ALA A 65 -9.89 -3.64 12.23
CA ALA A 65 -11.13 -3.33 12.95
C ALA A 65 -11.44 -4.35 14.05
N ARG A 66 -11.18 -5.65 13.80
CA ARG A 66 -11.37 -6.73 14.77
C ARG A 66 -10.25 -6.83 15.81
N GLY A 67 -9.13 -6.13 15.62
CA GLY A 67 -7.95 -6.22 16.48
C GLY A 67 -7.12 -7.50 16.27
N ASP A 68 -7.28 -8.16 15.12
CA ASP A 68 -6.45 -9.30 14.71
C ASP A 68 -5.03 -8.84 14.36
N VAL A 69 -4.87 -7.57 13.95
CA VAL A 69 -3.60 -6.87 13.76
C VAL A 69 -3.63 -5.51 14.46
N ASP A 70 -2.46 -4.92 14.69
CA ASP A 70 -2.31 -3.63 15.37
C ASP A 70 -2.20 -2.46 14.37
N ALA A 71 -1.75 -2.77 13.16
CA ALA A 71 -1.68 -1.84 12.03
C ALA A 71 -1.77 -2.59 10.70
N ASN A 72 -1.97 -1.82 9.62
CA ASN A 72 -1.77 -2.33 8.26
C ASN A 72 -0.97 -1.34 7.41
N TYR A 73 -0.30 -1.89 6.39
CA TYR A 73 0.49 -1.14 5.42
C TYR A 73 0.35 -1.79 4.05
N PHE A 74 -0.58 -1.28 3.21
CA PHE A 74 -0.90 -1.86 1.91
C PHE A 74 -1.71 -0.93 1.01
N GLN A 75 -2.14 0.24 1.49
CA GLN A 75 -3.17 1.07 0.86
C GLN A 75 -2.79 2.54 0.84
N HIS A 76 -3.42 3.29 -0.06
CA HIS A 76 -3.39 4.75 -0.11
C HIS A 76 -4.63 5.38 0.53
N VAL A 77 -4.55 6.67 0.88
CA VAL A 77 -5.61 7.38 1.60
C VAL A 77 -6.98 7.35 0.90
N PRO A 78 -7.12 7.58 -0.42
CA PRO A 78 -8.42 7.49 -1.08
C PRO A 78 -9.10 6.13 -0.91
N TYR A 79 -8.34 5.02 -1.01
CA TYR A 79 -8.85 3.67 -0.76
C TYR A 79 -9.27 3.49 0.70
N LEU A 80 -8.43 3.92 1.64
CA LEU A 80 -8.75 3.87 3.08
C LEU A 80 -10.08 4.58 3.38
N ARG A 81 -10.30 5.77 2.82
CA ARG A 81 -11.54 6.55 3.07
C ARG A 81 -12.79 5.88 2.51
N ASP A 82 -12.65 5.16 1.40
CA ASP A 82 -13.73 4.34 0.85
C ASP A 82 -14.02 3.13 1.76
N GLN A 83 -12.98 2.43 2.21
CA GLN A 83 -13.10 1.30 3.13
C GLN A 83 -13.70 1.71 4.50
N GLU A 84 -13.32 2.86 5.04
CA GLU A 84 -13.93 3.41 6.26
C GLU A 84 -15.45 3.56 6.14
N LYS A 85 -15.93 4.00 4.99
CA LYS A 85 -17.38 4.13 4.72
C LYS A 85 -18.05 2.75 4.63
N ALA A 86 -17.42 1.82 3.93
CA ALA A 86 -17.96 0.47 3.73
C ALA A 86 -18.04 -0.31 5.05
N LEU A 87 -17.03 -0.18 5.92
CA LEU A 87 -16.94 -0.88 7.20
C LEU A 87 -17.68 -0.16 8.35
N GLY A 88 -18.02 1.13 8.19
CA GLY A 88 -18.55 1.95 9.29
C GLY A 88 -17.52 2.26 10.38
N GLU A 89 -16.23 2.13 10.05
CA GLU A 89 -15.10 2.28 10.97
C GLU A 89 -14.31 3.56 10.70
N LYS A 90 -13.44 3.93 11.66
CA LYS A 90 -12.49 5.03 11.54
C LYS A 90 -11.09 4.54 11.88
N PHE A 91 -10.14 4.94 11.03
CA PHE A 91 -8.74 4.59 11.20
C PHE A 91 -7.86 5.84 11.21
N SER A 92 -6.66 5.71 11.77
CA SER A 92 -5.65 6.77 11.85
C SER A 92 -4.50 6.47 10.91
N VAL A 93 -4.20 7.40 10.00
CA VAL A 93 -2.95 7.39 9.22
C VAL A 93 -1.83 7.89 10.13
N VAL A 94 -0.74 7.14 10.26
CA VAL A 94 0.38 7.47 11.15
C VAL A 94 1.72 7.66 10.43
N ALA A 95 1.83 7.19 9.18
CA ALA A 95 2.97 7.50 8.31
C ALA A 95 2.54 7.51 6.85
N THR A 96 3.25 8.29 6.02
CA THR A 96 3.13 8.29 4.56
C THR A 96 4.48 7.90 3.97
N VAL A 97 4.54 6.79 3.23
CA VAL A 97 5.81 6.09 3.01
C VAL A 97 6.29 6.15 1.57
N HIS A 98 5.51 5.66 0.61
CA HIS A 98 5.94 5.54 -0.78
C HIS A 98 4.76 5.63 -1.75
N ILE A 99 5.08 5.88 -3.01
CA ILE A 99 4.16 5.80 -4.13
C ILE A 99 4.51 4.60 -4.98
N GLU A 100 3.49 3.87 -5.39
CA GLU A 100 3.55 2.87 -6.45
C GLU A 100 2.82 3.44 -7.66
N PRO A 101 3.53 3.96 -8.67
CA PRO A 101 2.88 4.49 -9.86
C PRO A 101 2.01 3.43 -10.52
N LEU A 102 0.74 3.78 -10.75
CA LEU A 102 -0.15 2.94 -11.55
C LEU A 102 0.38 2.87 -12.98
N GLY A 103 0.39 1.70 -13.59
CA GLY A 103 0.98 1.50 -14.91
C GLY A 103 0.01 0.93 -15.94
N ILE A 104 0.22 1.29 -17.21
CA ILE A 104 -0.42 0.68 -18.37
C ILE A 104 0.55 -0.34 -18.95
N TYR A 105 0.11 -1.58 -19.03
CA TYR A 105 0.93 -2.71 -19.52
C TYR A 105 0.27 -3.40 -20.70
N SER A 106 1.08 -4.09 -21.52
CA SER A 106 0.62 -4.91 -22.62
C SER A 106 1.59 -6.04 -22.95
N HIS A 107 1.05 -7.20 -23.31
CA HIS A 107 1.78 -8.26 -23.99
C HIS A 107 1.60 -8.23 -25.52
N LYS A 108 0.65 -7.41 -26.02
CA LYS A 108 0.19 -7.44 -27.42
C LYS A 108 0.67 -6.25 -28.25
N VAL A 109 0.87 -5.08 -27.63
CA VAL A 109 1.37 -3.88 -28.31
C VAL A 109 2.62 -3.35 -27.62
N LYS A 110 3.50 -2.70 -28.38
CA LYS A 110 4.74 -2.12 -27.86
C LYS A 110 4.62 -0.62 -27.56
N SER A 111 3.56 0.01 -28.06
CA SER A 111 3.29 1.44 -27.86
C SER A 111 1.78 1.66 -27.82
N LEU A 112 1.35 2.68 -27.06
CA LEU A 112 -0.05 3.09 -27.02
C LEU A 112 -0.54 3.59 -28.41
N LYS A 113 0.38 3.99 -29.30
CA LYS A 113 0.06 4.40 -30.68
C LYS A 113 -0.32 3.22 -31.58
N ASP A 114 0.07 2.01 -31.21
CA ASP A 114 -0.20 0.78 -31.97
C ASP A 114 -1.53 0.12 -31.53
N LEU A 115 -2.29 0.79 -30.66
CA LEU A 115 -3.52 0.25 -30.10
C LEU A 115 -4.61 0.14 -31.19
N PRO A 116 -5.16 -1.07 -31.42
CA PRO A 116 -6.20 -1.24 -32.44
C PRO A 116 -7.53 -0.63 -32.00
N ASP A 117 -8.34 -0.26 -32.95
CA ASP A 117 -9.72 0.16 -32.68
C ASP A 117 -10.51 -0.95 -32.00
N GLY A 118 -11.35 -0.60 -31.04
CA GLY A 118 -12.11 -1.56 -30.23
C GLY A 118 -11.29 -2.38 -29.24
N ALA A 119 -10.05 -1.96 -28.93
CA ALA A 119 -9.17 -2.65 -27.99
C ALA A 119 -9.81 -2.83 -26.62
N GLN A 120 -9.58 -3.99 -26.00
CA GLN A 120 -9.99 -4.27 -24.64
C GLN A 120 -8.95 -3.75 -23.66
N VAL A 121 -9.41 -3.03 -22.63
CA VAL A 121 -8.59 -2.44 -21.56
C VAL A 121 -9.09 -2.91 -20.22
N ALA A 122 -8.33 -3.78 -19.55
CA ALA A 122 -8.64 -4.24 -18.21
C ALA A 122 -8.22 -3.18 -17.17
N VAL A 123 -9.12 -2.87 -16.24
CA VAL A 123 -8.94 -1.86 -15.20
C VAL A 123 -9.38 -2.41 -13.84
N PRO A 124 -8.87 -1.88 -12.70
CA PRO A 124 -9.35 -2.28 -11.37
C PRO A 124 -10.83 -2.00 -11.18
N ASN A 125 -11.56 -2.91 -10.54
CA ASN A 125 -13.01 -2.78 -10.28
C ASN A 125 -13.35 -1.98 -9.01
N ASN A 126 -12.42 -1.77 -8.07
CA ASN A 126 -12.69 -0.93 -6.91
C ASN A 126 -12.73 0.55 -7.31
N VAL A 127 -13.69 1.28 -6.79
CA VAL A 127 -14.08 2.63 -7.25
C VAL A 127 -12.92 3.62 -7.28
N THR A 128 -12.00 3.58 -6.32
CA THR A 128 -10.89 4.53 -6.23
C THR A 128 -9.79 4.24 -7.24
N ASN A 129 -9.42 2.96 -7.44
CA ASN A 129 -8.43 2.58 -8.45
C ASN A 129 -9.01 2.54 -9.87
N LEU A 130 -10.32 2.26 -10.04
CA LEU A 130 -11.02 2.45 -11.32
C LEU A 130 -10.90 3.92 -11.77
N SER A 131 -11.28 4.84 -10.89
CA SER A 131 -11.19 6.28 -11.17
C SER A 131 -9.75 6.69 -11.51
N ARG A 132 -8.77 6.23 -10.75
CA ARG A 132 -7.35 6.46 -10.98
C ARG A 132 -6.89 5.93 -12.35
N ALA A 133 -7.33 4.72 -12.72
CA ALA A 133 -7.02 4.11 -14.02
C ALA A 133 -7.61 4.90 -15.20
N LEU A 134 -8.84 5.38 -15.06
CA LEU A 134 -9.48 6.21 -16.09
C LEU A 134 -8.76 7.55 -16.26
N TYR A 135 -8.30 8.18 -15.17
CA TYR A 135 -7.45 9.39 -15.26
C TYR A 135 -6.11 9.11 -15.92
N LEU A 136 -5.50 7.94 -15.70
CA LEU A 136 -4.27 7.55 -16.38
C LEU A 136 -4.50 7.36 -17.90
N LEU A 137 -5.63 6.76 -18.30
CA LEU A 137 -6.02 6.69 -19.73
C LEU A 137 -6.23 8.08 -20.33
N GLN A 138 -6.90 8.98 -19.63
CA GLN A 138 -7.10 10.37 -20.06
C GLN A 138 -5.77 11.11 -20.19
N ALA A 139 -4.86 10.97 -19.22
CA ALA A 139 -3.55 11.61 -19.25
C ALA A 139 -2.70 11.18 -20.45
N ASN A 140 -2.96 9.98 -20.99
CA ASN A 140 -2.31 9.44 -22.18
C ASN A 140 -3.11 9.67 -23.47
N GLY A 141 -4.19 10.45 -23.45
CA GLY A 141 -4.98 10.83 -24.60
C GLY A 141 -5.85 9.72 -25.19
N LEU A 142 -6.04 8.62 -24.45
CA LEU A 142 -6.81 7.46 -24.92
C LEU A 142 -8.32 7.65 -24.75
N ILE A 143 -8.75 8.43 -23.77
CA ILE A 143 -10.16 8.80 -23.51
C ILE A 143 -10.24 10.25 -23.02
N LYS A 144 -11.46 10.83 -23.01
CA LYS A 144 -11.76 12.04 -22.23
C LYS A 144 -12.85 11.75 -21.21
N LEU A 145 -12.70 12.29 -20.03
CA LEU A 145 -13.64 12.20 -18.93
C LEU A 145 -14.42 13.49 -18.78
N LYS A 146 -15.61 13.40 -18.21
CA LYS A 146 -16.43 14.55 -17.84
C LYS A 146 -15.74 15.51 -16.86
N SER A 147 -14.89 14.97 -15.96
CA SER A 147 -14.09 15.72 -15.02
C SER A 147 -12.61 15.65 -15.38
N SER A 148 -11.88 16.77 -15.24
CA SER A 148 -10.42 16.83 -15.33
C SER A 148 -9.73 16.76 -13.96
N SER A 149 -10.49 16.82 -12.86
CA SER A 149 -9.95 16.83 -11.49
C SER A 149 -9.82 15.42 -10.94
N ALA A 150 -8.60 14.97 -10.69
CA ALA A 150 -8.30 13.67 -10.06
C ALA A 150 -8.87 13.52 -8.63
N ASN A 151 -9.37 14.59 -8.03
CA ASN A 151 -10.08 14.57 -6.75
C ASN A 151 -11.56 14.15 -6.88
N THR A 152 -12.07 14.01 -8.11
CA THR A 152 -13.44 13.58 -8.38
C THR A 152 -13.40 12.09 -8.74
N LEU A 153 -14.15 11.26 -8.03
CA LEU A 153 -14.32 9.87 -8.43
C LEU A 153 -15.13 9.80 -9.74
N VAL A 154 -14.61 9.06 -10.70
CA VAL A 154 -15.23 8.82 -12.01
C VAL A 154 -15.38 7.33 -12.26
N THR A 155 -16.33 6.99 -13.11
CA THR A 155 -16.63 5.63 -13.57
C THR A 155 -16.54 5.55 -15.09
N SER A 156 -16.67 4.38 -15.68
CA SER A 156 -16.69 4.19 -17.13
C SER A 156 -17.85 4.96 -17.80
N ALA A 157 -18.94 5.28 -17.05
CA ALA A 157 -20.04 6.10 -17.53
C ALA A 157 -19.70 7.60 -17.71
N ASP A 158 -18.60 8.05 -17.12
CA ASP A 158 -18.13 9.43 -17.20
C ASP A 158 -17.19 9.67 -18.41
N ILE A 159 -16.96 8.67 -19.26
CA ILE A 159 -16.20 8.79 -20.50
C ILE A 159 -17.04 9.58 -21.52
N THR A 160 -16.55 10.74 -21.92
CA THR A 160 -17.23 11.64 -22.89
C THR A 160 -16.71 11.54 -24.31
N ASP A 161 -15.46 11.06 -24.47
CA ASP A 161 -14.84 10.83 -25.77
C ASP A 161 -13.96 9.57 -25.68
N ASN A 162 -14.08 8.70 -26.69
CA ASN A 162 -13.37 7.42 -26.77
C ASN A 162 -13.01 7.15 -28.24
N PRO A 163 -12.01 7.87 -28.77
CA PRO A 163 -11.71 7.86 -30.21
C PRO A 163 -11.25 6.51 -30.75
N HIS A 164 -10.75 5.62 -29.88
CA HIS A 164 -10.34 4.26 -30.24
C HIS A 164 -11.41 3.19 -29.91
N HIS A 165 -12.62 3.60 -29.55
CA HIS A 165 -13.72 2.69 -29.18
C HIS A 165 -13.30 1.62 -28.15
N LEU A 166 -12.45 2.03 -27.17
CA LEU A 166 -11.91 1.13 -26.14
C LEU A 166 -13.03 0.46 -25.36
N LYS A 167 -12.89 -0.82 -25.11
CA LYS A 167 -13.79 -1.61 -24.27
C LYS A 167 -13.19 -1.73 -22.88
N ILE A 168 -13.72 -0.97 -21.93
CA ILE A 168 -13.27 -0.99 -20.53
C ILE A 168 -13.83 -2.23 -19.86
N ILE A 169 -12.95 -3.06 -19.27
CA ILE A 169 -13.30 -4.29 -18.58
C ILE A 169 -12.81 -4.17 -17.13
N GLU A 170 -13.75 -4.12 -16.19
CA GLU A 170 -13.45 -4.02 -14.77
C GLU A 170 -13.13 -5.41 -14.21
N VAL A 171 -11.97 -5.54 -13.57
CA VAL A 171 -11.40 -6.80 -13.07
C VAL A 171 -10.90 -6.61 -11.63
N GLU A 172 -11.01 -7.63 -10.80
CA GLU A 172 -10.37 -7.65 -9.48
C GLU A 172 -8.87 -7.35 -9.62
N ALA A 173 -8.38 -6.37 -8.83
CA ALA A 173 -7.02 -5.86 -8.99
C ALA A 173 -5.92 -6.97 -8.97
N PRO A 174 -5.99 -8.01 -8.11
CA PRO A 174 -5.01 -9.12 -8.14
C PRO A 174 -5.04 -9.95 -9.43
N GLN A 175 -6.11 -9.88 -10.22
CA GLN A 175 -6.25 -10.64 -11.47
C GLN A 175 -5.79 -9.85 -12.72
N LEU A 176 -5.53 -8.55 -12.59
CA LEU A 176 -5.13 -7.69 -13.70
C LEU A 176 -3.86 -8.16 -14.44
N PRO A 177 -2.80 -8.67 -13.77
CA PRO A 177 -1.65 -9.22 -14.49
C PRO A 177 -2.02 -10.37 -15.44
N ARG A 178 -2.96 -11.23 -15.06
CA ARG A 178 -3.46 -12.33 -15.91
C ARG A 178 -4.32 -11.82 -17.07
N ALA A 179 -5.01 -10.69 -16.90
CA ALA A 179 -5.80 -10.09 -17.96
C ALA A 179 -4.95 -9.65 -19.17
N LEU A 180 -3.62 -9.52 -19.03
CA LEU A 180 -2.68 -9.24 -20.13
C LEU A 180 -2.67 -10.32 -21.22
N ASP A 181 -3.07 -11.54 -20.89
CA ASP A 181 -3.16 -12.63 -21.89
C ASP A 181 -4.32 -12.40 -22.87
N ASP A 182 -5.42 -11.81 -22.39
CA ASP A 182 -6.66 -11.64 -23.16
C ASP A 182 -6.88 -10.20 -23.64
N ALA A 183 -6.65 -9.20 -22.79
CA ALA A 183 -6.81 -7.79 -23.11
C ALA A 183 -5.62 -7.21 -23.90
N GLN A 184 -5.86 -6.14 -24.66
CA GLN A 184 -4.78 -5.39 -25.32
C GLN A 184 -3.97 -4.57 -24.31
N LEU A 185 -4.65 -4.01 -23.32
CA LEU A 185 -4.01 -3.29 -22.20
C LEU A 185 -4.56 -3.80 -20.87
N ALA A 186 -3.73 -3.77 -19.85
CA ALA A 186 -4.17 -3.83 -18.47
C ALA A 186 -3.56 -2.68 -17.66
N ILE A 187 -4.35 -2.05 -16.81
CA ILE A 187 -3.89 -1.01 -15.89
C ILE A 187 -3.73 -1.64 -14.52
N ILE A 188 -2.46 -1.78 -14.07
CA ILE A 188 -2.09 -2.62 -12.96
C ILE A 188 -1.45 -1.79 -11.86
N ASN A 189 -1.90 -1.98 -10.61
CA ASN A 189 -1.26 -1.40 -9.43
C ASN A 189 0.17 -1.95 -9.25
N GLY A 190 1.08 -1.12 -8.74
CA GLY A 190 2.51 -1.43 -8.63
C GLY A 190 2.81 -2.72 -7.88
N ASN A 191 2.14 -2.96 -6.73
CA ASN A 191 2.27 -4.19 -5.95
C ASN A 191 1.93 -5.45 -6.76
N TYR A 192 0.81 -5.45 -7.50
CA TYR A 192 0.41 -6.61 -8.31
C TYR A 192 1.29 -6.79 -9.56
N ALA A 193 1.78 -5.69 -10.15
CA ALA A 193 2.75 -5.76 -11.23
C ALA A 193 4.06 -6.42 -10.75
N LEU A 194 4.61 -5.97 -9.61
CA LEU A 194 5.82 -6.53 -9.00
C LEU A 194 5.63 -8.01 -8.61
N GLN A 195 4.51 -8.38 -8.01
CA GLN A 195 4.18 -9.78 -7.66
C GLN A 195 4.12 -10.68 -8.90
N ALA A 196 3.68 -10.13 -10.04
CA ALA A 196 3.63 -10.86 -11.31
C ALA A 196 5.00 -10.87 -12.06
N GLY A 197 6.04 -10.32 -11.46
CA GLY A 197 7.39 -10.25 -12.06
C GLY A 197 7.58 -9.13 -13.09
N LEU A 198 6.60 -8.23 -13.24
CA LEU A 198 6.76 -7.03 -14.04
C LEU A 198 7.60 -6.00 -13.28
N VAL A 199 8.41 -5.25 -14.01
CA VAL A 199 9.20 -4.13 -13.49
C VAL A 199 8.56 -2.82 -13.95
N PRO A 200 7.71 -2.15 -13.13
CA PRO A 200 6.96 -0.96 -13.55
C PRO A 200 7.79 0.07 -14.30
N SER A 201 8.97 0.42 -13.80
CA SER A 201 9.87 1.41 -14.43
C SER A 201 10.44 1.00 -15.80
N LYS A 202 10.25 -0.26 -16.24
CA LYS A 202 10.78 -0.79 -17.51
C LYS A 202 9.68 -1.33 -18.43
N ASP A 203 8.70 -2.02 -17.85
CA ASP A 203 7.74 -2.83 -18.62
C ASP A 203 6.44 -2.09 -18.88
N ALA A 204 6.16 -0.99 -18.15
CA ALA A 204 4.98 -0.19 -18.40
C ALA A 204 5.13 0.63 -19.71
N LEU A 205 4.07 0.65 -20.52
CA LEU A 205 3.95 1.55 -21.69
C LEU A 205 3.76 3.01 -21.25
N ALA A 206 3.14 3.21 -20.09
CA ALA A 206 3.04 4.50 -19.41
C ALA A 206 2.88 4.28 -17.91
N LEU A 207 3.44 5.19 -17.13
CA LEU A 207 3.30 5.24 -15.68
C LEU A 207 2.66 6.55 -15.24
N GLU A 208 1.92 6.48 -14.16
CA GLU A 208 1.44 7.63 -13.43
C GLU A 208 2.61 8.46 -12.89
N GLN A 209 2.45 9.77 -12.83
CA GLN A 209 3.48 10.64 -12.25
C GLN A 209 3.47 10.53 -10.73
N ALA A 210 4.66 10.49 -10.13
CA ALA A 210 4.80 10.44 -8.67
C ALA A 210 4.65 11.81 -7.99
N LYS A 211 5.01 12.90 -8.70
CA LYS A 211 4.92 14.25 -8.15
C LYS A 211 3.45 14.65 -7.94
N ASP A 212 3.16 15.21 -6.76
CA ASP A 212 1.81 15.67 -6.35
C ASP A 212 0.74 14.56 -6.43
N ASN A 213 1.16 13.30 -6.28
CA ASN A 213 0.31 12.13 -6.38
C ASN A 213 -0.40 11.83 -5.05
N PRO A 214 -1.75 11.81 -5.00
CA PRO A 214 -2.50 11.60 -3.75
C PRO A 214 -2.54 10.12 -3.30
N TYR A 215 -1.95 9.21 -4.07
CA TYR A 215 -2.03 7.76 -3.85
C TYR A 215 -0.80 7.19 -3.16
N ALA A 216 -0.13 8.00 -2.32
CA ALA A 216 0.94 7.50 -1.46
C ALA A 216 0.41 6.45 -0.48
N ASN A 217 1.15 5.36 -0.33
CA ASN A 217 0.85 4.27 0.60
C ASN A 217 1.18 4.67 2.04
N VAL A 218 0.31 4.26 2.95
CA VAL A 218 0.28 4.73 4.34
C VAL A 218 0.29 3.59 5.35
N LEU A 219 0.94 3.83 6.49
CA LEU A 219 0.76 3.02 7.70
C LEU A 219 -0.52 3.47 8.40
N VAL A 220 -1.41 2.52 8.66
CA VAL A 220 -2.73 2.76 9.24
C VAL A 220 -2.90 1.94 10.51
N THR A 221 -3.49 2.56 11.53
CA THR A 221 -3.86 1.90 12.79
C THR A 221 -5.22 2.37 13.28
N THR A 222 -5.70 1.85 14.41
CA THR A 222 -6.92 2.35 15.04
C THR A 222 -6.65 3.66 15.79
N PRO A 223 -7.66 4.54 16.01
CA PRO A 223 -7.47 5.74 16.82
C PRO A 223 -6.94 5.46 18.23
N LYS A 224 -7.29 4.30 18.79
CA LYS A 224 -6.81 3.86 20.12
C LYS A 224 -5.30 3.61 20.15
N LEU A 225 -4.71 3.10 19.05
CA LEU A 225 -3.30 2.74 18.97
C LEU A 225 -2.45 3.83 18.28
N ALA A 226 -3.06 4.94 17.83
CA ALA A 226 -2.34 6.00 17.10
C ALA A 226 -1.18 6.63 17.87
N HIS A 227 -1.19 6.53 19.21
CA HIS A 227 -0.13 7.01 20.09
C HIS A 227 0.63 5.88 20.81
N ASP A 228 0.46 4.62 20.41
CA ASP A 228 1.26 3.50 20.92
C ASP A 228 2.73 3.71 20.52
N PRO A 229 3.67 3.65 21.49
CA PRO A 229 5.10 3.88 21.20
C PRO A 229 5.65 2.97 20.11
N ARG A 230 5.16 1.73 19.98
CA ARG A 230 5.59 0.77 18.94
C ARG A 230 5.13 1.22 17.55
N ILE A 231 3.90 1.76 17.44
CA ILE A 231 3.36 2.32 16.19
C ILE A 231 4.16 3.56 15.80
N LEU A 232 4.46 4.45 16.74
CA LEU A 232 5.21 5.68 16.49
C LEU A 232 6.66 5.38 16.07
N GLU A 233 7.29 4.37 16.66
CA GLU A 233 8.64 3.94 16.26
C GLU A 233 8.61 3.35 14.84
N LEU A 234 7.65 2.47 14.52
CA LEU A 234 7.50 1.95 13.16
C LEU A 234 7.23 3.07 12.14
N ALA A 235 6.38 4.05 12.47
CA ALA A 235 6.10 5.19 11.61
C ALA A 235 7.38 5.98 11.30
N LYS A 236 8.19 6.26 12.33
CA LYS A 236 9.48 6.95 12.20
C LYS A 236 10.47 6.16 11.33
N ASP A 237 10.54 4.84 11.49
CA ASP A 237 11.40 3.99 10.68
C ASP A 237 10.96 3.96 9.21
N LEU A 238 9.65 3.84 8.97
CA LEU A 238 9.09 3.89 7.61
C LEU A 238 9.36 5.22 6.91
N GLU A 239 9.35 6.34 7.62
CA GLU A 239 9.63 7.68 7.09
C GLU A 239 11.12 8.06 7.13
N SER A 240 11.99 7.14 7.56
CA SER A 240 13.41 7.40 7.69
C SER A 240 14.13 7.48 6.33
N LYS A 241 15.24 8.22 6.31
CA LYS A 241 16.15 8.25 5.17
C LYS A 241 16.70 6.86 4.81
N GLN A 242 16.95 6.01 5.79
CA GLN A 242 17.42 4.64 5.58
C GLN A 242 16.40 3.81 4.81
N THR A 243 15.13 3.90 5.15
CA THR A 243 14.03 3.23 4.42
C THR A 243 13.89 3.81 3.01
N ALA A 244 14.00 5.12 2.83
CA ALA A 244 13.97 5.75 1.52
C ALA A 244 15.14 5.29 0.63
N GLU A 245 16.35 5.17 1.17
CA GLU A 245 17.53 4.64 0.47
C GLU A 245 17.33 3.17 0.08
N PHE A 246 16.79 2.34 0.97
CA PHE A 246 16.44 0.95 0.66
C PHE A 246 15.45 0.88 -0.50
N ILE A 247 14.35 1.63 -0.46
CA ILE A 247 13.33 1.67 -1.52
C ILE A 247 13.96 2.06 -2.86
N ASN A 248 14.75 3.13 -2.89
CA ASN A 248 15.40 3.62 -4.11
C ASN A 248 16.36 2.58 -4.72
N GLN A 249 17.17 1.92 -3.88
CA GLN A 249 18.15 0.94 -4.32
C GLN A 249 17.49 -0.37 -4.78
N HIS A 250 16.46 -0.81 -4.07
CA HIS A 250 15.81 -2.10 -4.31
C HIS A 250 14.86 -2.04 -5.51
N TYR A 251 13.98 -1.02 -5.57
CA TYR A 251 12.92 -0.95 -6.59
C TYR A 251 13.26 -0.08 -7.80
N LYS A 252 14.34 0.71 -7.75
CA LYS A 252 14.91 1.44 -8.90
C LYS A 252 13.88 2.24 -9.70
N GLY A 253 13.02 2.97 -8.99
CA GLY A 253 11.96 3.81 -9.56
C GLY A 253 10.63 3.11 -9.81
N SER A 254 10.51 1.79 -9.58
CA SER A 254 9.21 1.10 -9.61
C SER A 254 8.37 1.39 -8.36
N VAL A 255 9.03 1.69 -7.26
CA VAL A 255 8.48 2.21 -6.01
C VAL A 255 9.28 3.45 -5.63
N ILE A 256 8.61 4.52 -5.22
CA ILE A 256 9.22 5.84 -5.03
C ILE A 256 8.92 6.32 -3.61
N PRO A 257 9.93 6.52 -2.74
CA PRO A 257 9.72 7.03 -1.39
C PRO A 257 9.22 8.49 -1.44
N VAL A 258 8.32 8.87 -0.55
CA VAL A 258 7.83 10.25 -0.45
C VAL A 258 8.68 11.10 0.48
N ASN A 259 9.39 10.48 1.42
CA ASN A 259 10.29 11.12 2.38
C ASN A 259 11.75 10.92 1.88
N GLN A 260 12.36 12.00 1.34
CA GLN A 260 13.73 11.97 0.80
C GLN A 260 14.67 12.85 1.63
#